data_8132cbcf9bfbdb733702a46e9ce2140c
#
_entry.id   8132cbcf9bfbdb733702a46e9ce2140c
#
_cell.length_a   1.000
_cell.length_b   1.000
_cell.length_c   1.000
_cell.angle_alpha   90.00
_cell.angle_beta   90.00
_cell.angle_gamma   90.00
#
_symmetry.space_group_name_H-M   'P 1'
#
loop_
_entity.id
_entity.type
_entity.pdbx_description
1 polymer ?
#
loop_
_entity_poly.entity_id
_entity_poly.type
_entity_poly.pdbx_seq_one_letter_code
_entity_poly.pdbx_strand_id
1 'polypeptide(L)' 'MNRHRVQAFCCMAEEGKVESVQDAFFHVGFRSKETALRCFKKYTGSLPSEYLMMVAAEHSKTSQLQN' A
#
# COMPACT_ATOMS: atom_id res chain seq x y z
N MET A 1 5.09 12.36 -10.92
CA MET A 1 5.57 12.92 -9.66
C MET A 1 5.08 12.12 -8.48
N ASN A 2 3.79 11.79 -8.45
CA ASN A 2 3.25 11.02 -7.33
C ASN A 2 3.50 9.53 -7.49
N ARG A 3 3.93 9.12 -8.65
CA ARG A 3 4.26 7.73 -8.92
C ARG A 3 5.30 7.19 -7.93
N HIS A 4 6.28 8.01 -7.65
CA HIS A 4 7.36 7.64 -6.73
C HIS A 4 6.80 7.36 -5.33
N ARG A 5 5.85 8.18 -4.91
CA ARG A 5 5.24 8.03 -3.59
C ARG A 5 4.35 6.80 -3.52
N VAL A 6 3.62 6.52 -4.59
CA VAL A 6 2.80 5.31 -4.65
C VAL A 6 3.70 4.08 -4.58
N GLN A 7 4.80 4.11 -5.29
CA GLN A 7 5.74 2.99 -5.29
C GLN A 7 6.32 2.77 -3.90
N ALA A 8 6.65 3.86 -3.20
CA ALA A 8 7.15 3.77 -1.84
C ALA A 8 6.12 3.14 -0.91
N PHE A 9 4.85 3.53 -1.07
CA PHE A 9 3.78 2.94 -0.29
C PHE A 9 3.68 1.44 -0.56
N CYS A 10 3.74 1.05 -1.81
CA CYS A 10 3.68 -0.37 -2.16
C CYS A 10 4.82 -1.16 -1.55
N CYS A 11 6.02 -0.60 -1.56
CA CYS A 11 7.16 -1.26 -0.93
C CYS A 11 6.94 -1.44 0.56
N MET A 12 6.42 -0.42 1.24
CA MET A 12 6.13 -0.52 2.66
C MET A 12 5.10 -1.59 2.93
N ALA A 13 4.08 -1.66 2.08
CA ALA A 13 3.02 -2.65 2.25
C ALA A 13 3.56 -4.07 2.08
N GLU A 14 4.42 -4.28 1.10
CA GLU A 14 5.00 -5.59 0.86
C GLU A 14 5.91 -6.02 2.00
N GLU A 15 6.53 -5.06 2.67
CA GLU A 15 7.39 -5.35 3.81
C GLU A 15 6.61 -5.49 5.11
N GLY A 16 5.29 -5.29 5.06
CA GLY A 16 4.45 -5.40 6.23
C GLY A 16 4.61 -4.25 7.21
N LYS A 17 5.06 -3.10 6.75
CA LYS A 17 5.29 -1.95 7.60
C LYS A 17 4.13 -0.97 7.65
N VAL A 18 3.05 -1.25 6.93
CA VAL A 18 1.90 -0.36 6.90
C VAL A 18 0.91 -0.77 7.98
N GLU A 19 0.83 0.03 9.04
CA GLU A 19 -0.16 -0.19 10.09
C GLU A 19 -1.45 0.56 9.79
N SER A 20 -1.31 1.74 9.21
CA SER A 20 -2.45 2.57 8.87
C SER A 20 -2.22 3.16 7.48
N VAL A 21 -3.25 3.07 6.63
CA VAL A 21 -3.16 3.62 5.28
C VAL A 21 -2.87 5.11 5.33
N GLN A 22 -3.56 5.83 6.20
CA GLN A 22 -3.41 7.26 6.31
C GLN A 22 -1.99 7.65 6.75
N ASP A 23 -1.50 6.98 7.77
CA ASP A 23 -0.14 7.27 8.27
C ASP A 23 0.90 6.95 7.21
N ALA A 24 0.73 5.84 6.50
CA ALA A 24 1.67 5.46 5.46
C ALA A 24 1.71 6.48 4.34
N PHE A 25 0.55 7.02 3.96
CA PHE A 25 0.51 8.04 2.92
C PHE A 25 1.25 9.30 3.35
N PHE A 26 1.06 9.72 4.60
CA PHE A 26 1.79 10.89 5.11
C PHE A 26 3.28 10.61 5.18
N HIS A 27 3.63 9.41 5.56
CA HIS A 27 5.03 9.03 5.66
C HIS A 27 5.75 9.10 4.30
N VAL A 28 5.08 8.70 3.24
CA VAL A 28 5.70 8.73 1.91
C VAL A 28 5.59 10.11 1.24
N GLY A 29 4.94 11.07 1.89
CA GLY A 29 4.96 12.45 1.43
C GLY A 29 3.67 12.98 0.85
N PHE A 30 2.57 12.27 0.93
CA PHE A 30 1.29 12.80 0.48
C PHE A 30 0.74 13.78 1.51
N ARG A 31 0.21 14.89 1.01
CA ARG A 31 -0.34 15.93 1.88
C ARG A 31 -1.77 15.66 2.28
N SER A 32 -2.51 14.98 1.42
CA SER A 32 -3.92 14.75 1.66
C SER A 32 -4.28 13.33 1.29
N LYS A 33 -5.19 12.78 2.08
CA LYS A 33 -5.65 11.43 1.88
C LYS A 33 -6.34 11.27 0.53
N GLU A 34 -7.12 12.28 0.15
CA GLU A 34 -7.86 12.22 -1.11
C GLU A 34 -6.92 12.15 -2.31
N THR A 35 -5.90 12.99 -2.29
CA THR A 35 -4.91 12.99 -3.35
C THR A 35 -4.20 11.64 -3.40
N ALA A 36 -3.83 11.11 -2.24
CA ALA A 36 -3.15 9.83 -2.17
C ALA A 36 -4.01 8.71 -2.73
N LEU A 37 -5.28 8.67 -2.35
CA LEU A 37 -6.19 7.65 -2.84
C LEU A 37 -6.36 7.72 -4.35
N ARG A 38 -6.49 8.93 -4.86
CA ARG A 38 -6.67 9.15 -6.30
C ARG A 38 -5.44 8.68 -7.07
N CYS A 39 -4.27 9.07 -6.61
CA CYS A 39 -3.02 8.68 -7.25
C CYS A 39 -2.80 7.17 -7.16
N PHE A 40 -3.07 6.60 -6.00
CA PHE A 40 -2.89 5.17 -5.81
C PHE A 40 -3.76 4.37 -6.76
N LYS A 41 -5.04 4.73 -6.85
CA LYS A 41 -5.96 4.04 -7.73
C LYS A 41 -5.55 4.19 -9.19
N LYS A 42 -5.05 5.37 -9.55
CA LYS A 42 -4.61 5.62 -10.91
C LYS A 42 -3.44 4.73 -11.31
N TYR A 43 -2.49 4.51 -10.42
CA TYR A 43 -1.30 3.74 -10.74
C TYR A 43 -1.47 2.25 -10.53
N THR A 44 -2.23 1.84 -9.54
CA THR A 44 -2.39 0.41 -9.24
C THR A 44 -3.70 -0.17 -9.75
N GLY A 45 -4.68 0.67 -9.99
CA GLY A 45 -6.01 0.23 -10.39
C GLY A 45 -6.88 -0.27 -9.25
N SER A 46 -6.38 -0.18 -8.02
CA SER A 46 -7.10 -0.66 -6.85
C SER A 46 -7.00 0.34 -5.72
N LEU A 47 -7.91 0.23 -4.76
CA LEU A 47 -7.83 1.05 -3.56
C LEU A 47 -6.72 0.53 -2.64
N PRO A 48 -6.11 1.42 -1.83
CA PRO A 48 -5.05 0.97 -0.92
C PRO A 48 -5.51 -0.11 0.04
N SER A 49 -6.75 -0.02 0.51
CA SER A 49 -7.27 -1.05 1.41
C SER A 49 -7.30 -2.42 0.75
N GLU A 50 -7.76 -2.45 -0.50
CA GLU A 50 -7.82 -3.69 -1.25
C GLU A 50 -6.42 -4.23 -1.50
N TYR A 51 -5.50 -3.34 -1.83
CA TYR A 51 -4.12 -3.73 -2.07
C TYR A 51 -3.51 -4.35 -0.82
N LEU A 52 -3.73 -3.74 0.33
CA LEU A 52 -3.20 -4.27 1.58
C LEU A 52 -3.79 -5.63 1.91
N MET A 53 -5.06 -5.82 1.62
CA MET A 53 -5.69 -7.11 1.84
C MET A 53 -5.06 -8.18 0.96
N MET A 54 -4.78 -7.84 -0.28
CA MET A 54 -4.14 -8.78 -1.20
C MET A 54 -2.74 -9.15 -0.72
N VAL A 55 -1.97 -8.16 -0.29
CA VAL A 55 -0.62 -8.40 0.21
C VAL A 55 -0.68 -9.27 1.48
N ALA A 56 -1.60 -8.96 2.37
CA ALA A 56 -1.76 -9.75 3.59
C ALA A 56 -2.13 -11.19 3.28
N ALA A 57 -3.00 -11.38 2.30
CA ALA A 57 -3.39 -12.72 1.89
C ALA A 57 -2.21 -13.50 1.33
N GLU A 58 -1.38 -12.83 0.54
CA GLU A 58 -0.19 -13.47 -0.01
C GLU A 58 0.79 -13.85 1.07
N HIS A 59 0.97 -12.98 2.06
CA HIS A 59 1.85 -13.27 3.18
C HIS A 59 1.35 -14.48 3.98
N SER A 60 0.05 -14.51 4.24
CA SER A 60 -0.54 -15.64 4.95
C SER A 60 -0.37 -16.93 4.16
N LYS A 61 -0.59 -16.84 2.87
CA LYS A 61 -0.47 -18.00 1.99
C LYS A 61 0.96 -18.53 1.98
N THR A 62 1.91 -17.63 1.92
CA THR A 62 3.32 -18.01 1.95
C THR A 62 3.66 -18.70 3.26
N SER A 63 3.16 -18.18 4.37
CA SER A 63 3.36 -18.78 5.67
C SER A 63 2.82 -20.20 5.71
N GLN A 64 1.65 -20.41 5.16
CA GLN A 64 1.03 -21.73 5.15
C GLN A 64 1.83 -22.72 4.33
N LEU A 65 2.38 -22.26 3.23
CA LEU A 65 3.18 -23.12 2.37
C LEU A 65 4.45 -23.59 3.05
N GLN A 66 4.97 -22.80 3.94
CA GLN A 66 6.19 -23.14 4.66
C GLN A 66 5.94 -24.19 5.74
N ASN A 67 4.72 -24.32 6.14
CA ASN A 67 4.36 -25.33 7.13
C ASN A 67 4.11 -26.67 6.46
#